data_b3d762b527ba65644cf9dadfac85f08a
#
_entry.id   b3d762b527ba65644cf9dadfac85f08a
#
_cell.length_a   1.000
_cell.length_b   1.000
_cell.length_c   1.000
_cell.angle_alpha   90.00
_cell.angle_beta   90.00
_cell.angle_gamma   90.00
#
_symmetry.space_group_name_H-M   'P 1'
#
loop_
_entity.id
_entity.type
_entity.pdbx_description
1 polymer ?
#
loop_
_entity_poly.entity_id
_entity_poly.type
_entity_poly.pdbx_seq_one_letter_code
_entity_poly.pdbx_strand_id
1 'polypeptide(L)'
;MTVRRRTVFAVLLAFAAMPCTGSARAQSAIAAAVARPVSLPDIVIGSAKAPVTITEYASMSCSHCAAFGENVFPMLRSRYIDTGKVRFVFREFPLDIKAATASMLARCIGKGDSERYLGAIETLFKLQERLVTQTKETLLFVGKLNGMSEQDVDACASDQAQLDKLSADQQYALRELNVVSTPTFFLNGVKLQGAMSFEELEERLKPLLRK
;
A
#
# COMPACT_ATOMS: atom_id res chain seq x y z
N MET A 1 -32.48 71.55 -33.36
CA MET A 1 -31.34 70.62 -33.26
C MET A 1 -31.49 69.91 -31.92
N THR A 2 -31.99 68.63 -31.95
CA THR A 2 -32.26 67.82 -30.74
C THR A 2 -31.24 66.71 -30.68
N VAL A 3 -30.33 66.78 -29.70
CA VAL A 3 -29.30 65.75 -29.47
C VAL A 3 -29.90 64.58 -28.62
N ARG A 4 -30.06 63.39 -29.23
CA ARG A 4 -30.51 62.21 -28.52
C ARG A 4 -29.32 61.62 -27.77
N ARG A 5 -29.35 61.58 -26.43
CA ARG A 5 -28.44 60.83 -25.56
C ARG A 5 -28.73 59.33 -25.70
N ARG A 6 -27.76 58.54 -26.18
CA ARG A 6 -27.80 57.09 -26.15
C ARG A 6 -27.27 56.60 -24.81
N THR A 7 -28.13 56.00 -24.03
CA THR A 7 -27.78 55.30 -22.78
C THR A 7 -27.21 53.91 -23.15
N VAL A 8 -25.91 53.69 -22.85
CA VAL A 8 -25.28 52.40 -23.00
C VAL A 8 -25.49 51.61 -21.70
N PHE A 9 -26.29 50.54 -21.75
CA PHE A 9 -26.41 49.61 -20.66
C PHE A 9 -25.21 48.67 -20.69
N ALA A 10 -24.32 48.76 -19.71
CA ALA A 10 -23.25 47.80 -19.46
C ALA A 10 -23.85 46.60 -18.72
N VAL A 11 -23.93 45.46 -19.40
CA VAL A 11 -24.29 44.18 -18.80
C VAL A 11 -23.04 43.61 -18.13
N LEU A 12 -22.99 43.70 -16.79
CA LEU A 12 -21.99 43.01 -15.97
C LEU A 12 -22.35 41.53 -15.92
N LEU A 13 -21.62 40.72 -16.68
CA LEU A 13 -21.63 39.25 -16.56
C LEU A 13 -20.88 38.86 -15.27
N ALA A 14 -21.62 38.56 -14.22
CA ALA A 14 -21.08 37.95 -13.01
C ALA A 14 -20.69 36.48 -13.33
N PHE A 15 -19.39 36.22 -13.49
CA PHE A 15 -18.85 34.86 -13.52
C PHE A 15 -18.97 34.29 -12.12
N ALA A 16 -20.00 33.49 -11.86
CA ALA A 16 -20.07 32.67 -10.64
C ALA A 16 -19.00 31.58 -10.70
N ALA A 17 -17.95 31.74 -9.90
CA ALA A 17 -16.95 30.69 -9.68
C ALA A 17 -17.64 29.50 -8.97
N MET A 18 -17.98 28.45 -9.71
CA MET A 18 -18.44 27.18 -9.13
C MET A 18 -17.30 26.56 -8.32
N PRO A 19 -17.49 26.31 -7.02
CA PRO A 19 -16.47 25.64 -6.23
C PRO A 19 -16.32 24.19 -6.74
N CYS A 20 -15.06 23.75 -7.01
CA CYS A 20 -14.68 22.38 -7.33
C CYS A 20 -14.87 21.44 -6.11
N THR A 21 -16.12 21.18 -5.72
CA THR A 21 -16.43 20.27 -4.59
C THR A 21 -16.33 18.79 -4.94
N GLY A 22 -16.22 18.44 -6.23
CA GLY A 22 -16.18 17.05 -6.72
C GLY A 22 -14.89 16.30 -6.35
N SER A 23 -13.74 16.95 -6.43
CA SER A 23 -12.45 16.28 -6.18
C SER A 23 -12.22 15.94 -4.70
N ALA A 24 -12.63 16.79 -3.77
CA ALA A 24 -12.48 16.52 -2.33
C ALA A 24 -13.37 15.37 -1.86
N ARG A 25 -14.59 15.25 -2.41
CA ARG A 25 -15.49 14.12 -2.11
C ARG A 25 -14.96 12.79 -2.65
N ALA A 26 -14.44 12.77 -3.87
CA ALA A 26 -13.84 11.58 -4.45
C ALA A 26 -12.61 11.12 -3.65
N GLN A 27 -11.77 12.06 -3.22
CA GLN A 27 -10.60 11.77 -2.39
C GLN A 27 -10.98 11.17 -1.03
N SER A 28 -12.00 11.72 -0.36
CA SER A 28 -12.47 11.20 0.92
C SER A 28 -13.09 9.81 0.79
N ALA A 29 -13.78 9.52 -0.31
CA ALA A 29 -14.34 8.21 -0.59
C ALA A 29 -13.25 7.15 -0.79
N ILE A 30 -12.18 7.47 -1.54
CA ILE A 30 -11.03 6.57 -1.71
C ILE A 30 -10.32 6.35 -0.38
N ALA A 31 -10.09 7.39 0.41
CA ALA A 31 -9.48 7.26 1.73
C ALA A 31 -10.29 6.34 2.66
N ALA A 32 -11.62 6.48 2.67
CA ALA A 32 -12.51 5.60 3.42
C ALA A 32 -12.47 4.15 2.91
N ALA A 33 -12.41 3.94 1.59
CA ALA A 33 -12.31 2.61 1.00
C ALA A 33 -10.98 1.94 1.33
N VAL A 34 -9.85 2.69 1.29
CA VAL A 34 -8.53 2.18 1.71
C VAL A 34 -8.50 1.85 3.21
N ALA A 35 -9.18 2.65 4.04
CA ALA A 35 -9.24 2.44 5.49
C ALA A 35 -10.18 1.29 5.90
N ARG A 36 -11.00 0.77 4.97
CA ARG A 36 -11.94 -0.31 5.25
C ARG A 36 -11.18 -1.59 5.64
N PRO A 37 -11.63 -2.31 6.70
CA PRO A 37 -11.12 -3.63 7.00
C PRO A 37 -11.30 -4.58 5.82
N VAL A 38 -10.28 -5.39 5.57
CA VAL A 38 -10.27 -6.46 4.57
C VAL A 38 -10.42 -7.82 5.26
N SER A 39 -10.42 -8.92 4.50
CA SER A 39 -10.64 -10.26 5.04
C SER A 39 -9.50 -10.75 5.94
N LEU A 40 -8.27 -10.35 5.62
CA LEU A 40 -7.09 -10.60 6.44
C LEU A 40 -6.76 -9.38 7.31
N PRO A 41 -6.29 -9.58 8.55
CA PRO A 41 -5.82 -8.46 9.38
C PRO A 41 -4.73 -7.66 8.69
N ASP A 42 -4.81 -6.34 8.75
CA ASP A 42 -3.75 -5.45 8.26
C ASP A 42 -2.42 -5.70 8.98
N ILE A 43 -1.33 -5.67 8.25
CA ILE A 43 0.02 -5.66 8.79
C ILE A 43 0.42 -4.20 8.98
N VAL A 44 0.52 -3.79 10.23
CA VAL A 44 0.66 -2.36 10.60
C VAL A 44 1.86 -2.15 11.49
N ILE A 45 2.65 -1.13 11.17
CA ILE A 45 3.71 -0.60 12.04
C ILE A 45 3.58 0.92 12.17
N GLY A 46 4.15 1.45 13.24
CA GLY A 46 4.08 2.87 13.58
C GLY A 46 2.85 3.22 14.42
N SER A 47 2.78 4.48 14.79
CA SER A 47 1.76 4.97 15.72
C SER A 47 0.37 5.03 15.07
N ALA A 48 -0.66 4.54 15.79
CA ALA A 48 -2.05 4.73 15.39
C ALA A 48 -2.47 6.22 15.36
N LYS A 49 -1.71 7.10 16.03
CA LYS A 49 -1.93 8.56 16.07
C LYS A 49 -1.11 9.31 15.01
N ALA A 50 -0.37 8.61 14.15
CA ALA A 50 0.43 9.26 13.13
C ALA A 50 -0.46 10.09 12.18
N PRO A 51 -0.04 11.32 11.81
CA PRO A 51 -0.81 12.21 10.95
C PRO A 51 -0.90 11.70 9.50
N VAL A 52 0.01 10.83 9.09
CA VAL A 52 0.06 10.25 7.75
C VAL A 52 -0.03 8.74 7.82
N THR A 53 -0.95 8.15 7.05
CA THR A 53 -1.00 6.71 6.80
C THR A 53 -0.53 6.43 5.38
N ILE A 54 0.44 5.53 5.25
CA ILE A 54 0.85 4.95 3.97
C ILE A 54 0.35 3.52 3.94
N THR A 55 -0.46 3.19 2.93
CA THR A 55 -0.81 1.79 2.64
C THR A 55 -0.10 1.36 1.37
N GLU A 56 0.69 0.31 1.44
CA GLU A 56 1.36 -0.33 0.30
C GLU A 56 0.63 -1.60 -0.09
N TYR A 57 0.30 -1.74 -1.37
CA TYR A 57 -0.10 -3.00 -1.99
C TYR A 57 1.10 -3.57 -2.75
N ALA A 58 1.58 -4.74 -2.31
CA ALA A 58 2.82 -5.33 -2.80
C ALA A 58 2.69 -6.83 -3.10
N SER A 59 3.57 -7.32 -3.97
CA SER A 59 3.69 -8.74 -4.31
C SER A 59 5.09 -9.24 -4.03
N MET A 60 5.20 -10.46 -3.51
CA MET A 60 6.49 -11.12 -3.26
C MET A 60 7.27 -11.44 -4.54
N SER A 61 6.61 -11.49 -5.70
CA SER A 61 7.26 -11.69 -7.01
C SER A 61 7.56 -10.38 -7.76
N CYS A 62 7.20 -9.22 -7.20
CA CYS A 62 7.43 -7.92 -7.83
C CYS A 62 8.81 -7.36 -7.49
N SER A 63 9.70 -7.21 -8.49
CA SER A 63 11.06 -6.66 -8.29
C SER A 63 11.07 -5.23 -7.77
N HIS A 64 10.11 -4.39 -8.18
CA HIS A 64 9.97 -3.02 -7.66
C HIS A 64 9.54 -2.99 -6.20
N CYS A 65 8.76 -3.98 -5.73
CA CYS A 65 8.41 -4.10 -4.32
C CYS A 65 9.64 -4.52 -3.49
N ALA A 66 10.45 -5.47 -3.98
CA ALA A 66 11.71 -5.82 -3.35
C ALA A 66 12.66 -4.62 -3.26
N ALA A 67 12.84 -3.88 -4.37
CA ALA A 67 13.67 -2.68 -4.40
C ALA A 67 13.18 -1.59 -3.43
N PHE A 68 11.87 -1.39 -3.28
CA PHE A 68 11.31 -0.50 -2.27
C PHE A 68 11.63 -0.99 -0.85
N GLY A 69 11.41 -2.27 -0.57
CA GLY A 69 11.70 -2.89 0.73
C GLY A 69 13.17 -2.78 1.13
N GLU A 70 14.10 -2.90 0.19
CA GLU A 70 15.54 -2.85 0.44
C GLU A 70 16.09 -1.43 0.52
N ASN A 71 15.66 -0.54 -0.37
CA ASN A 71 16.33 0.76 -0.57
C ASN A 71 15.56 1.95 0.00
N VAL A 72 14.23 1.87 0.15
CA VAL A 72 13.38 3.00 0.56
C VAL A 72 12.81 2.79 1.95
N PHE A 73 12.26 1.60 2.20
CA PHE A 73 11.56 1.29 3.44
C PHE A 73 12.42 1.48 4.71
N PRO A 74 13.72 1.12 4.77
CA PRO A 74 14.55 1.36 5.97
C PRO A 74 14.66 2.84 6.34
N MET A 75 14.77 3.72 5.34
CA MET A 75 14.81 5.17 5.56
C MET A 75 13.43 5.72 5.95
N LEU A 76 12.36 5.24 5.32
CA LEU A 76 11.00 5.57 5.71
C LEU A 76 10.73 5.16 7.16
N ARG A 77 11.16 3.95 7.54
CA ARG A 77 11.00 3.44 8.90
C ARG A 77 11.70 4.31 9.92
N SER A 78 13.00 4.52 9.77
CA SER A 78 13.82 5.23 10.75
C SER A 78 13.47 6.71 10.89
N ARG A 79 13.12 7.39 9.78
CA ARG A 79 12.88 8.84 9.78
C ARG A 79 11.42 9.23 10.08
N TYR A 80 10.47 8.33 9.79
CA TYR A 80 9.05 8.69 9.80
C TYR A 80 8.17 7.72 10.60
N ILE A 81 8.38 6.41 10.50
CA ILE A 81 7.53 5.43 11.18
C ILE A 81 7.92 5.38 12.68
N ASP A 82 9.19 5.14 12.97
CA ASP A 82 9.70 5.01 14.35
C ASP A 82 9.60 6.35 15.11
N THR A 83 9.54 7.47 14.39
CA THR A 83 9.32 8.81 14.98
C THR A 83 7.83 9.18 15.13
N GLY A 84 6.91 8.25 14.82
CA GLY A 84 5.47 8.45 15.02
C GLY A 84 4.80 9.37 13.99
N LYS A 85 5.50 9.78 12.93
CA LYS A 85 4.99 10.66 11.87
C LYS A 85 4.18 9.93 10.82
N VAL A 86 4.50 8.65 10.58
CA VAL A 86 3.86 7.77 9.61
C VAL A 86 3.39 6.49 10.26
N ARG A 87 2.17 6.09 9.94
CA ARG A 87 1.63 4.76 10.14
C ARG A 87 1.73 4.03 8.80
N PHE A 88 2.41 2.90 8.77
CA PHE A 88 2.58 2.10 7.56
C PHE A 88 1.71 0.85 7.64
N VAL A 89 0.98 0.58 6.57
CA VAL A 89 0.11 -0.58 6.39
C VAL A 89 0.59 -1.34 5.17
N PHE A 90 0.97 -2.59 5.36
CA PHE A 90 1.31 -3.49 4.26
C PHE A 90 0.11 -4.38 3.93
N ARG A 91 -0.25 -4.46 2.65
CA ARG A 91 -1.29 -5.33 2.12
C ARG A 91 -0.76 -6.15 0.96
N GLU A 92 -1.02 -7.42 1.01
CA GLU A 92 -0.64 -8.34 -0.07
C GLU A 92 -1.49 -8.09 -1.32
N PHE A 93 -0.82 -8.08 -2.45
CA PHE A 93 -1.43 -8.09 -3.78
C PHE A 93 -0.64 -9.06 -4.67
N PRO A 94 -0.79 -10.40 -4.45
CA PRO A 94 0.03 -11.39 -5.14
C PRO A 94 -0.26 -11.39 -6.64
N LEU A 95 0.80 -11.29 -7.45
CA LEU A 95 0.70 -11.31 -8.92
C LEU A 95 0.63 -12.73 -9.48
N ASP A 96 1.01 -13.72 -8.67
CA ASP A 96 1.04 -15.13 -9.04
C ASP A 96 0.93 -16.02 -7.78
N ILE A 97 0.82 -17.34 -8.01
CA ILE A 97 0.68 -18.31 -6.92
C ILE A 97 1.92 -18.38 -6.01
N LYS A 98 3.12 -18.14 -6.55
CA LYS A 98 4.37 -18.15 -5.76
C LYS A 98 4.35 -17.00 -4.76
N ALA A 99 3.95 -15.81 -5.21
CA ALA A 99 3.78 -14.65 -4.34
C ALA A 99 2.69 -14.87 -3.30
N ALA A 100 1.55 -15.49 -3.67
CA ALA A 100 0.49 -15.83 -2.73
C ALA A 100 1.00 -16.78 -1.64
N THR A 101 1.65 -17.87 -2.02
CA THR A 101 2.20 -18.86 -1.09
C THR A 101 3.26 -18.26 -0.16
N ALA A 102 4.12 -17.37 -0.68
CA ALA A 102 5.11 -16.64 0.12
C ALA A 102 4.45 -15.71 1.15
N SER A 103 3.37 -15.01 0.77
CA SER A 103 2.58 -14.19 1.69
C SER A 103 1.92 -15.02 2.78
N MET A 104 1.40 -16.20 2.42
CA MET A 104 0.79 -17.13 3.38
C MET A 104 1.81 -17.63 4.40
N LEU A 105 3.02 -17.98 3.97
CA LEU A 105 4.10 -18.35 4.87
C LEU A 105 4.49 -17.19 5.79
N ALA A 106 4.62 -15.97 5.26
CA ALA A 106 4.94 -14.80 6.07
C ALA A 106 3.88 -14.55 7.15
N ARG A 107 2.59 -14.77 6.86
CA ARG A 107 1.51 -14.70 7.85
C ARG A 107 1.62 -15.78 8.92
N CYS A 108 1.95 -17.00 8.55
CA CYS A 108 2.23 -18.07 9.52
C CYS A 108 3.41 -17.73 10.45
N ILE A 109 4.49 -17.17 9.90
CA ILE A 109 5.64 -16.73 10.68
C ILE A 109 5.25 -15.59 11.63
N GLY A 110 4.50 -14.63 11.11
CA GLY A 110 4.04 -13.45 11.87
C GLY A 110 3.13 -13.80 13.03
N LYS A 111 2.22 -14.76 12.88
CA LYS A 111 1.23 -15.14 13.91
C LYS A 111 0.49 -13.93 14.53
N GLY A 112 0.16 -12.94 13.71
CA GLY A 112 -0.47 -11.68 14.13
C GLY A 112 0.49 -10.57 14.58
N ASP A 113 1.78 -10.85 14.69
CA ASP A 113 2.81 -9.84 14.97
C ASP A 113 3.32 -9.25 13.66
N SER A 114 3.10 -7.94 13.47
CA SER A 114 3.47 -7.22 12.24
C SER A 114 5.00 -7.14 12.05
N GLU A 115 5.78 -7.05 13.12
CA GLU A 115 7.23 -6.96 13.02
C GLU A 115 7.83 -8.30 12.56
N ARG A 116 7.35 -9.42 13.09
CA ARG A 116 7.76 -10.75 12.64
C ARG A 116 7.35 -11.00 11.21
N TYR A 117 6.13 -10.57 10.84
CA TYR A 117 5.66 -10.66 9.45
C TYR A 117 6.57 -9.88 8.50
N LEU A 118 6.88 -8.61 8.81
CA LEU A 118 7.74 -7.77 7.98
C LEU A 118 9.17 -8.31 7.90
N GLY A 119 9.70 -8.88 8.97
CA GLY A 119 10.99 -9.57 8.94
C GLY A 119 11.02 -10.78 7.98
N ALA A 120 9.92 -11.53 7.92
CA ALA A 120 9.76 -12.62 6.95
C ALA A 120 9.69 -12.10 5.52
N ILE A 121 8.92 -11.02 5.26
CA ILE A 121 8.84 -10.37 3.95
C ILE A 121 10.20 -9.83 3.51
N GLU A 122 10.92 -9.15 4.38
CA GLU A 122 12.26 -8.64 4.09
C GLU A 122 13.19 -9.77 3.63
N THR A 123 13.14 -10.91 4.33
CA THR A 123 13.91 -12.09 3.94
C THR A 123 13.48 -12.64 2.59
N LEU A 124 12.17 -12.71 2.32
CA LEU A 124 11.62 -13.18 1.05
C LEU A 124 11.97 -12.25 -0.11
N PHE A 125 11.97 -10.93 0.09
CA PHE A 125 12.41 -9.97 -0.91
C PHE A 125 13.90 -10.09 -1.23
N LYS A 126 14.76 -10.24 -0.23
CA LYS A 126 16.20 -10.52 -0.43
C LYS A 126 16.46 -11.83 -1.20
N LEU A 127 15.56 -12.78 -1.09
CA LEU A 127 15.63 -14.07 -1.78
C LEU A 127 14.72 -14.14 -3.01
N GLN A 128 14.24 -13.01 -3.53
CA GLN A 128 13.18 -12.98 -4.53
C GLN A 128 13.50 -13.76 -5.80
N GLU A 129 14.72 -13.65 -6.34
CA GLU A 129 15.13 -14.42 -7.51
C GLU A 129 15.02 -15.93 -7.24
N ARG A 130 15.48 -16.35 -6.06
CA ARG A 130 15.37 -17.74 -5.63
C ARG A 130 13.93 -18.14 -5.35
N LEU A 131 13.12 -17.25 -4.79
CA LEU A 131 11.69 -17.48 -4.57
C LEU A 131 10.97 -17.78 -5.89
N VAL A 132 11.27 -17.03 -6.93
CA VAL A 132 10.61 -17.19 -8.24
C VAL A 132 11.07 -18.44 -8.97
N THR A 133 12.34 -18.83 -8.84
CA THR A 133 12.94 -19.97 -9.57
C THR A 133 12.89 -21.29 -8.80
N GLN A 134 12.96 -21.26 -7.47
CA GLN A 134 13.04 -22.40 -6.55
C GLN A 134 12.07 -22.15 -5.37
N THR A 135 10.78 -22.04 -5.65
CA THR A 135 9.77 -21.59 -4.68
C THR A 135 9.74 -22.47 -3.44
N LYS A 136 9.56 -23.78 -3.59
CA LYS A 136 9.44 -24.72 -2.45
C LYS A 136 10.67 -24.67 -1.56
N GLU A 137 11.86 -24.76 -2.14
CA GLU A 137 13.13 -24.77 -1.41
C GLU A 137 13.36 -23.44 -0.67
N THR A 138 12.92 -22.33 -1.26
CA THR A 138 13.03 -21.01 -0.64
C THR A 138 12.07 -20.87 0.55
N LEU A 139 10.83 -21.32 0.39
CA LEU A 139 9.86 -21.32 1.48
C LEU A 139 10.30 -22.19 2.66
N LEU A 140 10.81 -23.39 2.38
CA LEU A 140 11.37 -24.28 3.40
C LEU A 140 12.56 -23.64 4.12
N PHE A 141 13.46 -23.00 3.37
CA PHE A 141 14.59 -22.27 3.95
C PHE A 141 14.14 -21.14 4.87
N VAL A 142 13.20 -20.29 4.42
CA VAL A 142 12.69 -19.18 5.23
C VAL A 142 11.91 -19.69 6.45
N GLY A 143 11.10 -20.73 6.30
CA GLY A 143 10.41 -21.38 7.42
C GLY A 143 11.39 -21.91 8.47
N LYS A 144 12.44 -22.60 8.04
CA LYS A 144 13.50 -23.13 8.93
C LYS A 144 14.23 -22.02 9.70
N LEU A 145 14.53 -20.89 9.05
CA LEU A 145 15.11 -19.71 9.71
C LEU A 145 14.20 -19.16 10.84
N ASN A 146 12.90 -19.41 10.74
CA ASN A 146 11.89 -18.99 11.72
C ASN A 146 11.45 -20.14 12.66
N GLY A 147 12.20 -21.24 12.71
CA GLY A 147 11.96 -22.35 13.62
C GLY A 147 10.78 -23.26 13.22
N MET A 148 10.34 -23.21 11.96
CA MET A 148 9.28 -24.06 11.44
C MET A 148 9.85 -25.40 10.91
N SER A 149 9.10 -26.48 11.09
CA SER A 149 9.34 -27.74 10.41
C SER A 149 8.89 -27.67 8.94
N GLU A 150 9.33 -28.61 8.11
CA GLU A 150 8.85 -28.72 6.72
C GLU A 150 7.33 -28.94 6.69
N GLN A 151 6.79 -29.74 7.61
CA GLN A 151 5.36 -29.97 7.73
C GLN A 151 4.59 -28.70 8.06
N ASP A 152 5.11 -27.83 8.93
CA ASP A 152 4.49 -26.53 9.23
C ASP A 152 4.47 -25.62 8.00
N VAL A 153 5.57 -25.59 7.24
CA VAL A 153 5.66 -24.80 6.00
C VAL A 153 4.67 -25.29 4.96
N ASP A 154 4.59 -26.61 4.74
CA ASP A 154 3.63 -27.23 3.80
C ASP A 154 2.18 -26.95 4.23
N ALA A 155 1.87 -27.04 5.53
CA ALA A 155 0.55 -26.70 6.06
C ALA A 155 0.18 -25.22 5.78
N CYS A 156 1.11 -24.30 6.02
CA CYS A 156 0.90 -22.87 5.71
C CYS A 156 0.73 -22.62 4.21
N ALA A 157 1.55 -23.26 3.39
CA ALA A 157 1.54 -23.09 1.93
C ALA A 157 0.29 -23.67 1.27
N SER A 158 -0.39 -24.60 1.93
CA SER A 158 -1.61 -25.28 1.45
C SER A 158 -2.91 -24.84 2.15
N ASP A 159 -2.87 -23.79 3.00
CA ASP A 159 -4.06 -23.28 3.68
C ASP A 159 -5.00 -22.58 2.69
N GLN A 160 -5.98 -23.34 2.17
CA GLN A 160 -6.96 -22.85 1.21
C GLN A 160 -7.79 -21.69 1.77
N ALA A 161 -8.15 -21.73 3.07
CA ALA A 161 -8.95 -20.68 3.67
C ALA A 161 -8.20 -19.34 3.75
N GLN A 162 -6.88 -19.40 3.96
CA GLN A 162 -6.02 -18.20 3.92
C GLN A 162 -5.86 -17.69 2.48
N LEU A 163 -5.69 -18.58 1.50
CA LEU A 163 -5.60 -18.23 0.08
C LEU A 163 -6.90 -17.58 -0.41
N ASP A 164 -8.06 -18.08 -0.01
CA ASP A 164 -9.36 -17.52 -0.38
C ASP A 164 -9.53 -16.09 0.14
N LYS A 165 -9.12 -15.82 1.39
CA LYS A 165 -9.13 -14.48 1.99
C LYS A 165 -8.16 -13.54 1.26
N LEU A 166 -6.94 -14.00 0.97
CA LEU A 166 -5.93 -13.24 0.23
C LEU A 166 -6.45 -12.87 -1.17
N SER A 167 -7.09 -13.80 -1.85
CA SER A 167 -7.69 -13.58 -3.16
C SER A 167 -8.87 -12.59 -3.09
N ALA A 168 -9.70 -12.68 -2.05
CA ALA A 168 -10.81 -11.73 -1.84
C ALA A 168 -10.28 -10.31 -1.62
N ASP A 169 -9.23 -10.15 -0.82
CA ASP A 169 -8.61 -8.85 -0.53
C ASP A 169 -7.94 -8.26 -1.78
N GLN A 170 -7.27 -9.09 -2.59
CA GLN A 170 -6.73 -8.68 -3.88
C GLN A 170 -7.84 -8.22 -4.85
N GLN A 171 -8.95 -8.96 -4.93
CA GLN A 171 -10.08 -8.59 -5.78
C GLN A 171 -10.74 -7.29 -5.31
N TYR A 172 -10.85 -7.05 -4.00
CA TYR A 172 -11.32 -5.80 -3.45
C TYR A 172 -10.40 -4.64 -3.88
N ALA A 173 -9.10 -4.78 -3.71
CA ALA A 173 -8.12 -3.77 -4.12
C ALA A 173 -8.20 -3.47 -5.62
N LEU A 174 -8.37 -4.50 -6.44
CA LEU A 174 -8.51 -4.36 -7.89
C LEU A 174 -9.77 -3.59 -8.28
N ARG A 175 -10.94 -3.98 -7.72
CA ARG A 175 -12.24 -3.45 -8.14
C ARG A 175 -12.58 -2.12 -7.52
N GLU A 176 -12.34 -1.96 -6.21
CA GLU A 176 -12.77 -0.79 -5.45
C GLU A 176 -11.70 0.31 -5.38
N LEU A 177 -10.42 -0.08 -5.42
CA LEU A 177 -9.29 0.85 -5.32
C LEU A 177 -8.53 1.00 -6.63
N ASN A 178 -8.91 0.23 -7.67
CA ASN A 178 -8.25 0.21 -8.97
C ASN A 178 -6.73 -0.05 -8.84
N VAL A 179 -6.32 -0.94 -7.93
CA VAL A 179 -4.93 -1.40 -7.81
C VAL A 179 -4.70 -2.40 -8.94
N VAL A 180 -3.96 -2.00 -9.97
CA VAL A 180 -3.72 -2.80 -11.18
C VAL A 180 -2.25 -3.20 -11.35
N SER A 181 -1.37 -2.71 -10.49
CA SER A 181 0.07 -3.00 -10.50
C SER A 181 0.66 -2.86 -9.10
N THR A 182 1.86 -3.44 -8.91
CA THR A 182 2.62 -3.33 -7.66
C THR A 182 4.01 -2.71 -7.89
N PRO A 183 4.54 -1.97 -6.93
CA PRO A 183 3.85 -1.47 -5.75
C PRO A 183 2.80 -0.40 -6.12
N THR A 184 1.71 -0.35 -5.37
CA THR A 184 0.77 0.78 -5.37
C THR A 184 0.65 1.30 -3.94
N PHE A 185 0.81 2.60 -3.77
CA PHE A 185 0.74 3.25 -2.46
C PHE A 185 -0.51 4.13 -2.36
N PHE A 186 -1.01 4.29 -1.14
CA PHE A 186 -2.00 5.30 -0.79
C PHE A 186 -1.48 6.13 0.38
N LEU A 187 -1.25 7.42 0.15
CA LEU A 187 -0.86 8.39 1.17
C LEU A 187 -2.10 9.16 1.62
N ASN A 188 -2.63 8.86 2.81
CA ASN A 188 -3.92 9.42 3.27
C ASN A 188 -5.02 9.32 2.19
N GLY A 189 -5.05 8.20 1.44
CA GLY A 189 -6.00 7.94 0.36
C GLY A 189 -5.62 8.52 -1.01
N VAL A 190 -4.52 9.27 -1.13
CA VAL A 190 -3.98 9.69 -2.43
C VAL A 190 -3.18 8.54 -3.02
N LYS A 191 -3.62 8.05 -4.18
CA LYS A 191 -3.00 6.92 -4.86
C LYS A 191 -1.73 7.33 -5.60
N LEU A 192 -0.67 6.54 -5.43
CA LEU A 192 0.59 6.64 -6.16
C LEU A 192 0.95 5.24 -6.68
N GLN A 193 1.35 5.14 -7.94
CA GLN A 193 1.65 3.86 -8.59
C GLN A 193 3.12 3.78 -9.00
N GLY A 194 3.67 2.56 -8.90
CA GLY A 194 5.01 2.24 -9.37
C GLY A 194 6.12 2.48 -8.34
N ALA A 195 7.34 2.19 -8.78
CA ALA A 195 8.54 2.42 -7.98
C ALA A 195 8.70 3.90 -7.63
N MET A 196 9.22 4.15 -6.44
CA MET A 196 9.41 5.51 -5.91
C MET A 196 10.72 5.54 -5.14
N SER A 197 11.55 6.55 -5.37
CA SER A 197 12.73 6.80 -4.55
C SER A 197 12.34 7.34 -3.17
N PHE A 198 13.29 7.32 -2.24
CA PHE A 198 13.03 7.90 -0.92
C PHE A 198 12.77 9.41 -1.01
N GLU A 199 13.50 10.11 -1.86
CA GLU A 199 13.39 11.55 -2.09
C GLU A 199 12.00 11.91 -2.64
N GLU A 200 11.53 11.19 -3.64
CA GLU A 200 10.18 11.37 -4.21
C GLU A 200 9.07 11.11 -3.17
N LEU A 201 9.23 10.09 -2.35
CA LEU A 201 8.30 9.80 -1.25
C LEU A 201 8.34 10.91 -0.19
N GLU A 202 9.54 11.38 0.18
CA GLU A 202 9.74 12.45 1.15
C GLU A 202 9.12 13.78 0.70
N GLU A 203 9.25 14.14 -0.58
CA GLU A 203 8.61 15.33 -1.15
C GLU A 203 7.08 15.30 -0.99
N ARG A 204 6.47 14.13 -1.10
CA ARG A 204 5.03 13.95 -0.92
C ARG A 204 4.61 13.91 0.55
N LEU A 205 5.48 13.43 1.44
CA LEU A 205 5.23 13.38 2.88
C LEU A 205 5.33 14.76 3.55
N LYS A 206 6.33 15.56 3.19
CA LYS A 206 6.60 16.87 3.83
C LYS A 206 5.38 17.80 3.91
N PRO A 207 4.57 17.98 2.87
CA PRO A 207 3.37 18.83 2.95
C PRO A 207 2.30 18.29 3.90
N LEU A 208 2.19 16.96 4.04
CA LEU A 208 1.20 16.30 4.91
C LEU A 208 1.57 16.38 6.39
N LEU A 209 2.85 16.54 6.69
CA LEU A 209 3.40 16.60 8.05
C LEU A 209 3.47 18.01 8.62
N ARG A 210 3.24 19.05 7.80
CA ARG A 210 3.26 20.46 8.22
C ARG A 210 1.91 20.98 8.72
N LYS A 211 0.91 20.12 8.72
CA LYS A 211 -0.43 20.41 9.25
C LYS A 211 -0.47 20.00 10.72
#